data_8ead53cb59a9d13aec62bccbfc36046f
#
_entry.id   8ead53cb59a9d13aec62bccbfc36046f
#
_cell.length_a   1.000
_cell.length_b   1.000
_cell.length_c   1.000
_cell.angle_alpha   90.00
_cell.angle_beta   90.00
_cell.angle_gamma   90.00
#
_symmetry.space_group_name_H-M   'P 1'
#
loop_
_entity.id
_entity.type
_entity.pdbx_description
1 polymer ?
#
loop_
_entity_poly.entity_id
_entity_poly.type
_entity_poly.pdbx_seq_one_letter_code
_entity_poly.pdbx_strand_id
1 'polypeptide(L)'
;KLTNGFFASGPTSIETWEAVRDANVELDETDVLMKAKDPSKKLNFTFPDLNGNMVYTQDEKFKGKVLVIQIMGSWCPNCMDETAFLSKYYHDNKDLGIEVIGLAYEYTTDFEKAKNNLMRFKNRFNVEYPLLITGVISSDPLRTEKTLPLMTPIKAFPSMIILGKDGLVKKTHAGYAGPATGIHHEKFKAEFDAMIRELVKEN
;
A
#
# COMPACT_ATOMS: atom_id res chain seq x y z
N LYS A 1 -13.09 -27.77 -18.81
CA LYS A 1 -13.03 -27.82 -17.33
C LYS A 1 -11.64 -28.31 -16.95
N LEU A 2 -10.98 -27.63 -16.03
CA LEU A 2 -9.78 -28.07 -15.33
C LEU A 2 -10.21 -28.57 -13.94
N THR A 3 -9.74 -29.76 -13.54
CA THR A 3 -10.10 -30.37 -12.27
C THR A 3 -8.85 -30.82 -11.54
N ASN A 4 -8.97 -31.02 -10.23
CA ASN A 4 -7.88 -31.47 -9.36
C ASN A 4 -6.64 -30.57 -9.38
N GLY A 5 -6.83 -29.25 -9.63
CA GLY A 5 -5.79 -28.28 -9.41
C GLY A 5 -5.50 -28.08 -7.94
N PHE A 6 -4.24 -27.82 -7.61
CA PHE A 6 -3.87 -27.40 -6.25
C PHE A 6 -2.87 -26.25 -6.32
N PHE A 7 -2.92 -25.38 -5.34
CA PHE A 7 -1.94 -24.35 -5.09
C PHE A 7 -1.32 -24.60 -3.72
N ALA A 8 -0.01 -24.65 -3.65
CA ALA A 8 0.73 -24.84 -2.40
C ALA A 8 1.63 -23.64 -2.13
N SER A 9 1.39 -22.96 -1.02
CA SER A 9 2.21 -21.83 -0.55
C SER A 9 3.01 -22.19 0.70
N GLY A 10 3.45 -23.44 0.80
CA GLY A 10 4.22 -24.00 1.89
C GLY A 10 3.77 -25.42 2.28
N PRO A 11 4.47 -26.05 3.24
CA PRO A 11 4.19 -27.44 3.61
C PRO A 11 2.80 -27.71 4.17
N THR A 12 2.15 -26.67 4.71
CA THR A 12 0.86 -26.78 5.42
C THR A 12 -0.26 -25.98 4.77
N SER A 13 0.02 -25.25 3.68
CA SER A 13 -0.96 -24.43 2.98
C SER A 13 -1.17 -24.98 1.57
N ILE A 14 -2.18 -25.85 1.44
CA ILE A 14 -2.59 -26.44 0.17
C ILE A 14 -4.06 -26.10 -0.05
N GLU A 15 -4.33 -25.43 -1.16
CA GLU A 15 -5.68 -25.10 -1.61
C GLU A 15 -5.99 -25.88 -2.88
N THR A 16 -7.14 -26.53 -2.92
CA THR A 16 -7.64 -27.22 -4.13
C THR A 16 -8.53 -26.27 -4.92
N TRP A 17 -8.46 -26.34 -6.26
CA TRP A 17 -9.31 -25.52 -7.13
C TRP A 17 -9.82 -26.31 -8.33
N GLU A 18 -10.95 -25.87 -8.83
CA GLU A 18 -11.49 -26.27 -10.12
C GLU A 18 -11.77 -25.02 -10.96
N ALA A 19 -11.58 -25.12 -12.27
CA ALA A 19 -11.91 -24.04 -13.19
C ALA A 19 -12.76 -24.53 -14.35
N VAL A 20 -13.78 -23.76 -14.68
CA VAL A 20 -14.59 -23.93 -15.89
C VAL A 20 -14.38 -22.72 -16.77
N ARG A 21 -14.11 -22.97 -18.07
CA ARG A 21 -14.01 -21.85 -19.02
C ARG A 21 -15.39 -21.20 -19.18
N ASP A 22 -15.46 -19.93 -18.87
CA ASP A 22 -16.58 -19.07 -19.18
C ASP A 22 -16.09 -17.96 -20.13
N ALA A 23 -16.67 -17.89 -21.33
CA ALA A 23 -16.29 -16.90 -22.34
C ALA A 23 -16.84 -15.50 -22.05
N ASN A 24 -17.80 -15.40 -21.11
CA ASN A 24 -18.45 -14.15 -20.74
C ASN A 24 -17.96 -13.60 -19.41
N VAL A 25 -17.02 -14.29 -18.73
CA VAL A 25 -16.44 -13.81 -17.48
C VAL A 25 -15.51 -12.62 -17.79
N GLU A 26 -15.81 -11.49 -17.21
CA GLU A 26 -14.92 -10.34 -17.13
C GLU A 26 -14.28 -10.31 -15.73
N LEU A 27 -12.97 -10.13 -15.68
CA LEU A 27 -12.28 -9.92 -14.42
C LEU A 27 -12.52 -8.48 -13.98
N ASP A 28 -13.26 -8.30 -12.90
CA ASP A 28 -13.36 -7.00 -12.25
C ASP A 28 -12.09 -6.75 -11.41
N GLU A 29 -11.05 -6.25 -12.08
CA GLU A 29 -9.80 -5.87 -11.42
C GLU A 29 -10.01 -4.76 -10.37
N THR A 30 -11.17 -4.09 -10.41
CA THR A 30 -11.48 -3.01 -9.46
C THR A 30 -12.04 -3.54 -8.14
N ASP A 31 -12.46 -4.79 -8.04
CA ASP A 31 -13.03 -5.36 -6.82
C ASP A 31 -12.03 -5.39 -5.65
N VAL A 32 -10.74 -5.53 -5.95
CA VAL A 32 -9.66 -5.49 -4.94
C VAL A 32 -9.25 -4.07 -4.54
N LEU A 33 -9.67 -3.04 -5.29
CA LEU A 33 -9.32 -1.66 -5.01
C LEU A 33 -10.04 -1.14 -3.78
N MET A 34 -9.31 -0.48 -2.92
CA MET A 34 -9.89 0.36 -1.88
C MET A 34 -10.54 1.59 -2.53
N LYS A 35 -11.69 2.02 -1.98
CA LYS A 35 -12.39 3.23 -2.42
C LYS A 35 -12.70 4.11 -1.22
N ALA A 36 -12.64 5.43 -1.38
CA ALA A 36 -13.17 6.33 -0.37
C ALA A 36 -14.70 6.13 -0.28
N LYS A 37 -15.23 5.93 0.94
CA LYS A 37 -16.68 5.81 1.17
C LYS A 37 -17.40 7.14 0.88
N ASP A 38 -16.69 8.24 1.07
CA ASP A 38 -17.12 9.59 0.73
C ASP A 38 -15.94 10.35 0.11
N PRO A 39 -15.89 10.51 -1.23
CA PRO A 39 -14.79 11.17 -1.92
C PRO A 39 -14.62 12.66 -1.57
N SER A 40 -15.62 13.30 -0.98
CA SER A 40 -15.54 14.71 -0.56
C SER A 40 -14.82 14.90 0.78
N LYS A 41 -14.56 13.81 1.51
CA LYS A 41 -13.89 13.85 2.82
C LYS A 41 -12.39 13.61 2.70
N LYS A 42 -11.64 14.46 3.39
CA LYS A 42 -10.18 14.27 3.53
C LYS A 42 -9.90 12.99 4.31
N LEU A 43 -8.93 12.22 3.84
CA LEU A 43 -8.49 11.04 4.54
C LEU A 43 -7.50 11.44 5.65
N ASN A 44 -7.97 11.31 6.88
CA ASN A 44 -7.19 11.65 8.08
C ASN A 44 -6.97 10.41 8.92
N PHE A 45 -5.72 10.21 9.33
CA PHE A 45 -5.33 9.22 10.32
C PHE A 45 -4.11 9.67 11.10
N THR A 46 -3.84 8.99 12.19
CA THR A 46 -2.66 9.21 13.01
C THR A 46 -2.16 7.89 13.58
N PHE A 47 -0.85 7.65 13.45
CA PHE A 47 -0.19 6.46 13.99
C PHE A 47 1.23 6.81 14.43
N PRO A 48 1.82 6.06 15.38
CA PRO A 48 3.20 6.24 15.78
C PRO A 48 4.18 5.82 14.66
N ASP A 49 5.25 6.59 14.51
CA ASP A 49 6.43 6.19 13.75
C ASP A 49 7.28 5.16 14.54
N LEU A 50 8.42 4.77 13.98
CA LEU A 50 9.33 3.81 14.62
C LEU A 50 9.99 4.34 15.90
N ASN A 51 9.90 5.63 16.19
CA ASN A 51 10.40 6.25 17.43
C ASN A 51 9.27 6.48 18.47
N GLY A 52 8.03 6.13 18.10
CA GLY A 52 6.86 6.35 18.93
C GLY A 52 6.24 7.75 18.79
N ASN A 53 6.76 8.60 17.90
CA ASN A 53 6.18 9.92 17.66
C ASN A 53 4.91 9.78 16.83
N MET A 54 3.84 10.44 17.26
CA MET A 54 2.59 10.44 16.50
C MET A 54 2.73 11.27 15.23
N VAL A 55 2.42 10.67 14.09
CA VAL A 55 2.42 11.29 12.77
C VAL A 55 1.00 11.41 12.27
N TYR A 56 0.60 12.62 11.92
CA TYR A 56 -0.72 12.97 11.43
C TYR A 56 -0.66 13.27 9.93
N THR A 57 -1.64 12.84 9.16
CA THR A 57 -1.73 13.20 7.73
C THR A 57 -1.84 14.71 7.50
N GLN A 58 -2.21 15.48 8.53
CA GLN A 58 -2.29 16.94 8.49
C GLN A 58 -1.02 17.66 8.94
N ASP A 59 0.06 16.94 9.28
CA ASP A 59 1.33 17.57 9.68
C ASP A 59 1.84 18.51 8.59
N GLU A 60 2.48 19.60 9.02
CA GLU A 60 3.00 20.64 8.10
C GLU A 60 3.86 20.09 6.97
N LYS A 61 4.61 19.02 7.23
CA LYS A 61 5.47 18.38 6.21
C LYS A 61 4.69 17.79 5.03
N PHE A 62 3.39 17.49 5.19
CA PHE A 62 2.52 16.92 4.16
C PHE A 62 1.62 17.96 3.48
N LYS A 63 1.44 19.14 4.09
CA LYS A 63 0.56 20.18 3.55
C LYS A 63 0.98 20.63 2.16
N GLY A 64 0.01 20.68 1.24
CA GLY A 64 0.23 21.14 -0.13
C GLY A 64 1.07 20.19 -0.97
N LYS A 65 1.29 18.96 -0.51
CA LYS A 65 1.99 17.89 -1.24
C LYS A 65 1.06 16.75 -1.61
N VAL A 66 1.41 16.05 -2.67
CA VAL A 66 0.80 14.76 -2.99
C VAL A 66 1.33 13.73 -2.01
N LEU A 67 0.44 13.01 -1.33
CA LEU A 67 0.82 12.00 -0.33
C LEU A 67 0.52 10.60 -0.84
N VAL A 68 1.57 9.80 -0.99
CA VAL A 68 1.49 8.38 -1.35
C VAL A 68 1.50 7.55 -0.06
N ILE A 69 0.47 6.76 0.16
CA ILE A 69 0.33 5.91 1.34
C ILE A 69 0.38 4.45 0.89
N GLN A 70 1.47 3.77 1.23
CA GLN A 70 1.63 2.34 1.01
C GLN A 70 1.01 1.56 2.18
N ILE A 71 0.00 0.76 1.92
CA ILE A 71 -0.55 -0.22 2.87
C ILE A 71 0.30 -1.48 2.77
N MET A 72 1.07 -1.80 3.81
CA MET A 72 2.12 -2.81 3.70
C MET A 72 2.28 -3.65 4.98
N GLY A 73 3.12 -4.67 4.89
CA GLY A 73 3.66 -5.40 6.02
C GLY A 73 5.08 -5.86 5.70
N SER A 74 5.98 -5.86 6.69
CA SER A 74 7.37 -6.26 6.49
C SER A 74 7.54 -7.74 6.08
N TRP A 75 6.50 -8.53 6.30
CA TRP A 75 6.38 -9.95 5.97
C TRP A 75 5.97 -10.22 4.52
N CYS A 76 5.50 -9.21 3.78
CA CYS A 76 4.87 -9.35 2.47
C CYS A 76 5.89 -9.19 1.33
N PRO A 77 6.17 -10.23 0.52
CA PRO A 77 7.18 -10.13 -0.56
C PRO A 77 6.86 -9.05 -1.60
N ASN A 78 5.61 -8.96 -2.07
CA ASN A 78 5.21 -7.92 -3.04
C ASN A 78 5.33 -6.51 -2.44
N CYS A 79 5.13 -6.37 -1.11
CA CYS A 79 5.36 -5.09 -0.43
C CYS A 79 6.85 -4.72 -0.41
N MET A 80 7.74 -5.72 -0.33
CA MET A 80 9.20 -5.50 -0.42
C MET A 80 9.58 -4.92 -1.78
N ASP A 81 9.05 -5.48 -2.87
CA ASP A 81 9.32 -5.01 -4.23
C ASP A 81 8.75 -3.60 -4.45
N GLU A 82 7.53 -3.33 -3.99
CA GLU A 82 6.93 -1.99 -4.07
C GLU A 82 7.71 -0.97 -3.22
N THR A 83 8.17 -1.35 -2.02
CA THR A 83 8.99 -0.47 -1.18
C THR A 83 10.33 -0.15 -1.82
N ALA A 84 10.98 -1.13 -2.47
CA ALA A 84 12.22 -0.88 -3.20
C ALA A 84 12.02 0.17 -4.32
N PHE A 85 10.91 0.06 -5.05
CA PHE A 85 10.51 1.06 -6.04
C PHE A 85 10.23 2.43 -5.40
N LEU A 86 9.36 2.48 -4.37
CA LEU A 86 8.96 3.73 -3.73
C LEU A 86 10.12 4.45 -3.05
N SER A 87 11.05 3.71 -2.42
CA SER A 87 12.23 4.29 -1.79
C SER A 87 13.12 4.98 -2.81
N LYS A 88 13.37 4.31 -3.94
CA LYS A 88 14.13 4.92 -5.03
C LYS A 88 13.39 6.11 -5.64
N TYR A 89 12.10 5.97 -5.91
CA TYR A 89 11.28 7.04 -6.50
C TYR A 89 11.25 8.27 -5.60
N TYR A 90 11.04 8.08 -4.29
CA TYR A 90 11.04 9.16 -3.30
C TYR A 90 12.39 9.88 -3.24
N HIS A 91 13.48 9.11 -3.17
CA HIS A 91 14.83 9.66 -3.15
C HIS A 91 15.13 10.53 -4.40
N ASP A 92 14.76 10.01 -5.58
CA ASP A 92 15.04 10.68 -6.86
C ASP A 92 14.13 11.90 -7.12
N ASN A 93 13.01 12.04 -6.39
CA ASN A 93 11.96 13.04 -6.62
C ASN A 93 11.61 13.88 -5.38
N LYS A 94 12.53 14.06 -4.42
CA LYS A 94 12.29 14.80 -3.17
C LYS A 94 11.73 16.21 -3.38
N ASP A 95 12.18 16.89 -4.45
CA ASP A 95 11.81 18.27 -4.76
C ASP A 95 10.52 18.37 -5.59
N LEU A 96 9.90 17.23 -5.94
CA LEU A 96 8.72 17.22 -6.80
C LEU A 96 7.44 17.69 -6.07
N GLY A 97 7.45 17.80 -4.74
CA GLY A 97 6.26 18.14 -3.96
C GLY A 97 5.43 16.92 -3.58
N ILE A 98 6.11 15.79 -3.36
CA ILE A 98 5.52 14.53 -2.90
C ILE A 98 6.02 14.17 -1.50
N GLU A 99 5.22 13.38 -0.80
CA GLU A 99 5.62 12.65 0.40
C GLU A 99 5.14 11.21 0.31
N VAL A 100 5.79 10.33 1.05
CA VAL A 100 5.41 8.92 1.13
C VAL A 100 5.25 8.52 2.60
N ILE A 101 4.30 7.65 2.89
CA ILE A 101 4.11 6.98 4.18
C ILE A 101 3.97 5.49 3.95
N GLY A 102 4.69 4.67 4.68
CA GLY A 102 4.41 3.24 4.81
C GLY A 102 3.50 3.00 6.01
N LEU A 103 2.27 2.54 5.81
CA LEU A 103 1.33 2.20 6.86
C LEU A 103 1.36 0.69 7.10
N ALA A 104 2.01 0.27 8.20
CA ALA A 104 2.38 -1.11 8.44
C ALA A 104 1.33 -1.88 9.27
N TYR A 105 0.92 -3.03 8.71
CA TYR A 105 0.07 -4.05 9.34
C TYR A 105 0.91 -5.29 9.59
N GLU A 106 1.59 -5.33 10.74
CA GLU A 106 2.44 -6.44 11.11
C GLU A 106 1.63 -7.66 11.62
N TYR A 107 2.27 -8.81 11.84
CA TYR A 107 1.63 -9.98 12.45
C TYR A 107 1.53 -9.88 13.98
N THR A 108 1.89 -8.76 14.57
CA THR A 108 1.89 -8.52 16.01
C THR A 108 1.35 -7.14 16.34
N THR A 109 0.66 -7.03 17.46
CA THR A 109 0.23 -5.76 18.06
C THR A 109 1.28 -5.18 19.01
N ASP A 110 2.33 -5.96 19.32
CA ASP A 110 3.44 -5.52 20.17
C ASP A 110 4.29 -4.50 19.39
N PHE A 111 4.33 -3.28 19.91
CA PHE A 111 5.01 -2.16 19.25
C PHE A 111 6.51 -2.42 19.04
N GLU A 112 7.22 -2.93 20.05
CA GLU A 112 8.67 -3.14 19.95
C GLU A 112 9.02 -4.27 18.99
N LYS A 113 8.22 -5.33 18.90
CA LYS A 113 8.40 -6.38 17.89
C LYS A 113 8.15 -5.85 16.48
N ALA A 114 7.05 -5.11 16.27
CA ALA A 114 6.74 -4.48 14.99
C ALA A 114 7.84 -3.51 14.56
N LYS A 115 8.27 -2.63 15.48
CA LYS A 115 9.38 -1.70 15.27
C LYS A 115 10.67 -2.41 14.85
N ASN A 116 11.06 -3.48 15.53
CA ASN A 116 12.27 -4.22 15.23
C ASN A 116 12.23 -4.84 13.81
N ASN A 117 11.08 -5.37 13.39
CA ASN A 117 10.89 -5.87 12.03
C ASN A 117 10.99 -4.74 11.01
N LEU A 118 10.29 -3.65 11.24
CA LEU A 118 10.26 -2.49 10.36
C LEU A 118 11.59 -1.74 10.30
N MET A 119 12.39 -1.74 11.38
CA MET A 119 13.75 -1.19 11.33
C MET A 119 14.67 -2.00 10.41
N ARG A 120 14.59 -3.34 10.44
CA ARG A 120 15.33 -4.20 9.50
C ARG A 120 14.87 -3.96 8.07
N PHE A 121 13.56 -3.85 7.87
CA PHE A 121 12.94 -3.55 6.58
C PHE A 121 13.39 -2.19 6.05
N LYS A 122 13.31 -1.14 6.89
CA LYS A 122 13.76 0.22 6.58
C LYS A 122 15.22 0.24 6.12
N ASN A 123 16.10 -0.42 6.87
CA ASN A 123 17.53 -0.48 6.54
C ASN A 123 17.79 -1.26 5.25
N ARG A 124 17.09 -2.37 5.03
CA ARG A 124 17.23 -3.19 3.83
C ARG A 124 16.90 -2.43 2.55
N PHE A 125 15.85 -1.63 2.57
CA PHE A 125 15.33 -0.91 1.40
C PHE A 125 15.72 0.58 1.37
N ASN A 126 16.57 1.01 2.31
CA ASN A 126 17.00 2.41 2.43
C ASN A 126 15.81 3.38 2.46
N VAL A 127 14.78 3.07 3.26
CA VAL A 127 13.55 3.87 3.34
C VAL A 127 13.83 5.18 4.09
N GLU A 128 13.62 6.31 3.45
CA GLU A 128 13.82 7.63 4.04
C GLU A 128 12.51 8.27 4.54
N TYR A 129 11.37 7.80 4.05
CA TYR A 129 10.04 8.24 4.49
C TYR A 129 9.57 7.53 5.78
N PRO A 130 8.57 8.09 6.49
CA PRO A 130 8.07 7.47 7.71
C PRO A 130 7.36 6.14 7.45
N LEU A 131 7.71 5.15 8.29
CA LEU A 131 6.96 3.91 8.45
C LEU A 131 6.14 4.03 9.74
N LEU A 132 4.84 3.86 9.64
CA LEU A 132 3.90 4.01 10.76
C LEU A 132 3.35 2.65 11.18
N ILE A 133 3.28 2.40 12.47
CA ILE A 133 2.79 1.15 13.05
C ILE A 133 1.32 1.31 13.40
N THR A 134 0.43 0.57 12.70
CA THR A 134 -1.01 0.66 12.95
C THR A 134 -1.45 0.08 14.29
N GLY A 135 -0.67 -0.85 14.87
CA GLY A 135 -1.06 -1.61 16.05
C GLY A 135 -2.14 -2.66 15.77
N VAL A 136 -2.56 -2.81 14.51
CA VAL A 136 -3.57 -3.79 14.06
C VAL A 136 -2.89 -4.80 13.16
N ILE A 137 -3.14 -6.09 13.41
CA ILE A 137 -2.54 -7.17 12.62
C ILE A 137 -3.20 -7.30 11.25
N SER A 138 -2.42 -7.77 10.27
CA SER A 138 -2.88 -7.91 8.88
C SER A 138 -4.06 -8.88 8.70
N SER A 139 -4.21 -9.86 9.60
CA SER A 139 -5.31 -10.83 9.58
C SER A 139 -6.57 -10.37 10.33
N ASP A 140 -6.56 -9.20 11.00
CA ASP A 140 -7.75 -8.69 11.69
C ASP A 140 -8.83 -8.34 10.65
N PRO A 141 -10.01 -8.97 10.68
CA PRO A 141 -11.08 -8.70 9.72
C PRO A 141 -11.60 -7.27 9.78
N LEU A 142 -11.43 -6.59 10.91
CA LEU A 142 -11.83 -5.18 11.12
C LEU A 142 -10.66 -4.21 10.99
N ARG A 143 -9.54 -4.63 10.36
CA ARG A 143 -8.33 -3.78 10.26
C ARG A 143 -8.60 -2.43 9.62
N THR A 144 -9.45 -2.41 8.57
CA THR A 144 -9.77 -1.16 7.87
C THR A 144 -10.63 -0.24 8.72
N GLU A 145 -11.66 -0.77 9.36
CA GLU A 145 -12.56 -0.01 10.23
C GLU A 145 -11.81 0.63 11.40
N LYS A 146 -10.82 -0.09 11.94
CA LYS A 146 -9.99 0.38 13.08
C LYS A 146 -8.96 1.44 12.68
N THR A 147 -8.53 1.45 11.43
CA THR A 147 -7.39 2.28 10.99
C THR A 147 -7.75 3.33 9.96
N LEU A 148 -8.58 2.98 8.99
CA LEU A 148 -8.99 3.81 7.85
C LEU A 148 -10.51 3.75 7.63
N PRO A 149 -11.33 4.18 8.61
CA PRO A 149 -12.80 3.98 8.59
C PRO A 149 -13.51 4.66 7.41
N LEU A 150 -12.86 5.64 6.77
CA LEU A 150 -13.37 6.31 5.57
C LEU A 150 -13.11 5.55 4.26
N MET A 151 -12.39 4.42 4.33
CA MET A 151 -12.08 3.58 3.17
C MET A 151 -12.92 2.29 3.18
N THR A 152 -13.16 1.73 1.99
CA THR A 152 -13.65 0.35 1.87
C THR A 152 -12.56 -0.65 2.31
N PRO A 153 -12.90 -1.93 2.59
CA PRO A 153 -11.97 -2.88 3.17
C PRO A 153 -10.66 -3.06 2.37
N ILE A 154 -9.55 -3.18 3.11
CA ILE A 154 -8.26 -3.63 2.57
C ILE A 154 -8.39 -5.10 2.18
N LYS A 155 -8.33 -5.41 0.87
CA LYS A 155 -8.44 -6.76 0.32
C LYS A 155 -7.10 -7.37 -0.07
N ALA A 156 -6.08 -6.54 -0.32
CA ALA A 156 -4.77 -6.98 -0.79
C ALA A 156 -3.61 -6.22 -0.11
N PHE A 157 -2.46 -6.89 -0.06
CA PHE A 157 -1.16 -6.30 0.29
C PHE A 157 -0.17 -6.54 -0.86
N PRO A 158 0.56 -5.51 -1.33
CA PRO A 158 0.35 -4.11 -0.99
C PRO A 158 -0.94 -3.54 -1.54
N SER A 159 -1.40 -2.44 -0.94
CA SER A 159 -2.34 -1.51 -1.54
C SER A 159 -1.80 -0.10 -1.41
N MET A 160 -2.18 0.78 -2.32
CA MET A 160 -1.71 2.16 -2.32
C MET A 160 -2.91 3.11 -2.34
N ILE A 161 -2.82 4.19 -1.56
CA ILE A 161 -3.75 5.31 -1.58
C ILE A 161 -2.94 6.55 -1.93
N ILE A 162 -3.42 7.35 -2.88
CA ILE A 162 -2.78 8.60 -3.27
C ILE A 162 -3.73 9.75 -2.98
N LEU A 163 -3.28 10.65 -2.11
CA LEU A 163 -3.99 11.89 -1.78
C LEU A 163 -3.44 13.03 -2.61
N GLY A 164 -4.34 13.87 -3.11
CA GLY A 164 -3.99 15.16 -3.67
C GLY A 164 -3.53 16.17 -2.60
N LYS A 165 -3.07 17.33 -3.03
CA LYS A 165 -2.65 18.44 -2.15
C LYS A 165 -3.78 18.91 -1.21
N ASP A 166 -5.02 18.68 -1.61
CA ASP A 166 -6.24 18.96 -0.85
C ASP A 166 -6.54 17.92 0.24
N GLY A 167 -5.79 16.81 0.29
CA GLY A 167 -5.98 15.71 1.23
C GLY A 167 -7.11 14.75 0.87
N LEU A 168 -7.71 14.90 -0.33
CA LEU A 168 -8.72 13.97 -0.84
C LEU A 168 -8.07 12.76 -1.53
N VAL A 169 -8.74 11.62 -1.47
CA VAL A 169 -8.30 10.41 -2.21
C VAL A 169 -8.49 10.65 -3.71
N LYS A 170 -7.39 10.66 -4.46
CA LYS A 170 -7.40 10.83 -5.92
C LYS A 170 -7.31 9.50 -6.64
N LYS A 171 -6.52 8.57 -6.12
CA LYS A 171 -6.30 7.26 -6.75
C LYS A 171 -6.05 6.20 -5.70
N THR A 172 -6.37 4.97 -6.03
CA THR A 172 -5.97 3.78 -5.27
C THR A 172 -5.41 2.73 -6.22
N HIS A 173 -4.54 1.87 -5.70
CA HIS A 173 -3.99 0.74 -6.43
C HIS A 173 -3.93 -0.48 -5.51
N ALA A 174 -4.08 -1.68 -6.05
CA ALA A 174 -4.00 -2.93 -5.29
C ALA A 174 -3.02 -3.89 -5.97
N GLY A 175 -2.19 -4.55 -5.18
CA GLY A 175 -1.09 -5.37 -5.67
C GLY A 175 0.08 -4.52 -6.20
N TYR A 176 1.09 -5.20 -6.71
CA TYR A 176 2.25 -4.56 -7.34
C TYR A 176 2.82 -5.45 -8.44
N ALA A 177 2.95 -4.88 -9.63
CA ALA A 177 3.64 -5.52 -10.73
C ALA A 177 5.16 -5.37 -10.52
N GLY A 178 5.76 -6.30 -9.76
CA GLY A 178 7.18 -6.27 -9.43
C GLY A 178 8.10 -6.54 -10.62
N PRO A 179 9.44 -6.44 -10.45
CA PRO A 179 10.42 -6.54 -11.54
C PRO A 179 10.31 -7.83 -12.38
N ALA A 180 9.89 -8.94 -11.76
CA ALA A 180 9.72 -10.23 -12.45
C ALA A 180 8.60 -10.24 -13.48
N THR A 181 7.68 -9.25 -13.46
CA THR A 181 6.57 -9.12 -14.43
C THR A 181 6.98 -8.45 -15.74
N GLY A 182 8.27 -8.04 -15.88
CA GLY A 182 8.81 -7.46 -17.09
C GLY A 182 8.08 -6.21 -17.55
N ILE A 183 7.41 -6.27 -18.70
CA ILE A 183 6.74 -5.10 -19.31
C ILE A 183 5.65 -4.49 -18.40
N HIS A 184 4.99 -5.30 -17.58
CA HIS A 184 3.97 -4.79 -16.66
C HIS A 184 4.58 -3.90 -15.56
N HIS A 185 5.79 -4.25 -15.10
CA HIS A 185 6.55 -3.42 -14.16
C HIS A 185 6.93 -2.07 -14.79
N GLU A 186 7.46 -2.08 -16.03
CA GLU A 186 7.82 -0.83 -16.70
C GLU A 186 6.59 0.05 -16.95
N LYS A 187 5.47 -0.56 -17.35
CA LYS A 187 4.19 0.14 -17.53
C LYS A 187 3.72 0.77 -16.22
N PHE A 188 3.72 0.01 -15.12
CA PHE A 188 3.35 0.53 -13.80
C PHE A 188 4.20 1.75 -13.42
N LYS A 189 5.52 1.69 -13.58
CA LYS A 189 6.41 2.81 -13.25
C LYS A 189 6.09 4.06 -14.05
N ALA A 190 5.86 3.90 -15.36
CA ALA A 190 5.55 5.02 -16.24
C ALA A 190 4.18 5.66 -15.90
N GLU A 191 3.16 4.83 -15.64
CA GLU A 191 1.82 5.29 -15.26
C GLU A 191 1.83 5.98 -13.88
N PHE A 192 2.59 5.43 -12.93
CA PHE A 192 2.75 6.02 -11.61
C PHE A 192 3.43 7.39 -11.69
N ASP A 193 4.55 7.51 -12.40
CA ASP A 193 5.25 8.80 -12.55
C ASP A 193 4.37 9.85 -13.25
N ALA A 194 3.69 9.47 -14.34
CA ALA A 194 2.79 10.36 -15.06
C ALA A 194 1.66 10.89 -14.16
N MET A 195 1.02 9.99 -13.39
CA MET A 195 -0.05 10.33 -12.46
C MET A 195 0.45 11.26 -11.33
N ILE A 196 1.60 10.96 -10.71
CA ILE A 196 2.17 11.81 -9.66
C ILE A 196 2.46 13.20 -10.20
N ARG A 197 3.07 13.32 -11.39
CA ARG A 197 3.37 14.61 -12.03
C ARG A 197 2.11 15.40 -12.40
N GLU A 198 1.02 14.73 -12.74
CA GLU A 198 -0.28 15.36 -12.97
C GLU A 198 -0.83 15.94 -11.66
N LEU A 199 -0.92 15.14 -10.60
CA LEU A 199 -1.43 15.55 -9.30
C LEU A 199 -0.61 16.69 -8.66
N VAL A 200 0.70 16.68 -8.87
CA VAL A 200 1.58 17.77 -8.39
C VAL A 200 1.30 19.10 -9.10
N LYS A 201 0.77 19.10 -10.32
CA LYS A 201 0.42 20.33 -11.06
C LYS A 201 -0.98 20.85 -10.69
N GLU A 202 -1.83 20.03 -10.10
CA GLU A 202 -3.13 20.48 -9.60
C GLU A 202 -2.94 21.54 -8.48
N ASN A 203 -3.78 22.58 -8.48
CA ASN A 203 -3.75 23.67 -7.48
C ASN A 203 -4.51 23.31 -6.21
#